data_8ee96fa380d8852a581a5b9746d7e8e0
#
_entry.id   8ee96fa380d8852a581a5b9746d7e8e0
#
_cell.length_a   1.000
_cell.length_b   1.000
_cell.length_c   1.000
_cell.angle_alpha   90.00
_cell.angle_beta   90.00
_cell.angle_gamma   90.00
#
_symmetry.space_group_name_H-M   'P 1'
#
loop_
_entity.id
_entity.type
_entity.pdbx_description
1 polymer ?
#
loop_
_entity_poly.entity_id
_entity_poly.type
_entity_poly.pdbx_seq_one_letter_code
_entity_poly.pdbx_strand_id
1 'polypeptide(L)'
;LYRWESRYLESSDGERVREVIINQHRRIRSALRHRRPSLDDADADLITAAMTSVVASPSTHRAALPAREAEALIRAAALSLVSVELPAPAQLTPPTPVGLVPAARREVILAESIALFATRGFRDVTIDDIARAAGIPASGVYRHFEGKAAILEAAFWRASDRVTASIADALAAATTPHEAIVELVSRYVGLSCGSTELITVYVTEIGHVSPKQRTALRNQQRITVEEWATWVTRCRPELSATQARFLVHAALGAITDLSRTSPQPSACLLYTSD
;
A
#
# COMPACT_ATOMS: atom_id res chain seq x y z
N LEU A 1 -5.66 1.72 13.56
CA LEU A 1 -4.68 1.72 14.65
C LEU A 1 -3.86 0.44 14.64
N TYR A 2 -4.43 -0.74 14.84
CA TYR A 2 -3.68 -2.01 14.92
C TYR A 2 -2.80 -2.30 13.69
N ARG A 3 -3.23 -1.98 12.49
CA ARG A 3 -2.47 -2.19 11.24
C ARG A 3 -1.11 -1.50 11.22
N TRP A 4 -0.98 -0.38 11.93
CA TRP A 4 0.15 0.53 11.87
C TRP A 4 0.97 0.56 13.17
N GLU A 5 0.33 0.23 14.28
CA GLU A 5 0.87 0.38 15.64
C GLU A 5 1.03 -0.95 16.38
N SER A 6 0.82 -2.09 15.70
CA SER A 6 0.95 -3.41 16.35
C SER A 6 2.30 -3.67 17.00
N ARG A 7 3.36 -2.98 16.54
CA ARG A 7 4.71 -3.05 17.15
C ARG A 7 4.79 -2.38 18.51
N TYR A 8 3.84 -1.50 18.81
CA TYR A 8 3.85 -0.68 20.04
C TYR A 8 2.80 -1.12 21.06
N LEU A 9 2.01 -2.13 20.75
CA LEU A 9 1.09 -2.74 21.71
C LEU A 9 1.88 -3.62 22.67
N GLU A 10 1.49 -3.59 23.94
CA GLU A 10 1.96 -4.58 24.91
C GLU A 10 1.66 -5.99 24.37
N SER A 11 2.54 -6.96 24.63
CA SER A 11 2.47 -8.29 24.05
C SER A 11 1.09 -8.96 24.22
N SER A 12 0.46 -8.80 25.38
CA SER A 12 -0.86 -9.36 25.71
C SER A 12 -2.00 -8.74 24.89
N ASP A 13 -2.01 -7.41 24.71
CA ASP A 13 -3.02 -6.71 23.92
C ASP A 13 -2.81 -6.94 22.44
N GLY A 14 -1.57 -7.00 21.99
CA GLY A 14 -1.21 -7.36 20.63
C GLY A 14 -1.68 -8.77 20.23
N GLU A 15 -1.56 -9.75 21.14
CA GLU A 15 -2.04 -11.12 20.92
C GLU A 15 -3.56 -11.19 20.85
N ARG A 16 -4.26 -10.54 21.75
CA ARG A 16 -5.75 -10.51 21.75
C ARG A 16 -6.30 -9.88 20.45
N VAL A 17 -5.75 -8.77 20.02
CA VAL A 17 -6.18 -8.12 18.77
C VAL A 17 -5.86 -8.98 17.56
N ARG A 18 -4.68 -9.62 17.53
CA ARG A 18 -4.30 -10.57 16.47
C ARG A 18 -5.27 -11.74 16.40
N GLU A 19 -5.66 -12.31 17.54
CA GLU A 19 -6.61 -13.41 17.60
C GLU A 19 -7.99 -13.01 17.05
N VAL A 20 -8.50 -11.83 17.39
CA VAL A 20 -9.75 -11.30 16.85
C VAL A 20 -9.67 -11.17 15.33
N ILE A 21 -8.57 -10.63 14.79
CA ILE A 21 -8.38 -10.47 13.34
C ILE A 21 -8.32 -11.84 12.65
N ILE A 22 -7.56 -12.79 13.19
CA ILE A 22 -7.46 -14.16 12.64
C ILE A 22 -8.84 -14.83 12.65
N ASN A 23 -9.59 -14.72 13.72
CA ASN A 23 -10.91 -15.30 13.84
C ASN A 23 -11.89 -14.67 12.84
N GLN A 24 -11.85 -13.35 12.67
CA GLN A 24 -12.66 -12.66 11.67
C GLN A 24 -12.28 -13.09 10.25
N HIS A 25 -11.00 -13.14 9.94
CA HIS A 25 -10.51 -13.61 8.64
C HIS A 25 -11.00 -15.05 8.34
N ARG A 26 -10.86 -15.96 9.31
CA ARG A 26 -11.34 -17.34 9.18
C ARG A 26 -12.84 -17.44 8.92
N ARG A 27 -13.66 -16.61 9.59
CA ARG A 27 -15.12 -16.57 9.38
C ARG A 27 -15.50 -16.08 7.99
N ILE A 28 -14.88 -15.00 7.51
CA ILE A 28 -15.11 -14.47 6.16
C ILE A 28 -14.71 -15.51 5.11
N ARG A 29 -13.52 -16.10 5.25
CA ARG A 29 -13.01 -17.14 4.35
C ARG A 29 -13.94 -18.35 4.29
N SER A 30 -14.41 -18.82 5.42
CA SER A 30 -15.36 -19.94 5.49
C SER A 30 -16.67 -19.61 4.77
N ALA A 31 -17.24 -18.41 4.97
CA ALA A 31 -18.44 -17.97 4.28
C ALA A 31 -18.23 -17.82 2.77
N LEU A 32 -17.06 -17.30 2.34
CA LEU A 32 -16.69 -17.19 0.95
C LEU A 32 -16.60 -18.56 0.27
N ARG A 33 -15.92 -19.52 0.88
CA ARG A 33 -15.80 -20.88 0.37
C ARG A 33 -17.12 -21.64 0.32
N HIS A 34 -18.00 -21.41 1.30
CA HIS A 34 -19.35 -21.98 1.24
C HIS A 34 -20.12 -21.47 0.01
N ARG A 35 -19.94 -20.21 -0.35
CA ARG A 35 -20.58 -19.60 -1.53
C ARG A 35 -19.89 -19.94 -2.84
N ARG A 36 -18.57 -20.19 -2.82
CA ARG A 36 -17.73 -20.55 -3.96
C ARG A 36 -16.88 -21.78 -3.63
N PRO A 37 -17.47 -23.00 -3.69
CA PRO A 37 -16.76 -24.22 -3.28
C PRO A 37 -15.55 -24.58 -4.18
N SER A 38 -15.55 -24.10 -5.42
CA SER A 38 -14.45 -24.34 -6.38
C SER A 38 -13.23 -23.44 -6.16
N LEU A 39 -13.31 -22.45 -5.27
CA LEU A 39 -12.21 -21.54 -5.00
C LEU A 39 -11.11 -22.27 -4.24
N ASP A 40 -9.86 -22.16 -4.69
CA ASP A 40 -8.74 -22.71 -3.95
C ASP A 40 -8.42 -21.92 -2.68
N ASP A 41 -7.52 -22.45 -1.87
CA ASP A 41 -7.21 -21.85 -0.56
C ASP A 41 -6.48 -20.52 -0.69
N ALA A 42 -5.58 -20.38 -1.66
CA ALA A 42 -4.78 -19.16 -1.88
C ALA A 42 -5.68 -18.03 -2.38
N ASP A 43 -6.55 -18.31 -3.33
CA ASP A 43 -7.52 -17.37 -3.87
C ASP A 43 -8.54 -16.93 -2.80
N ALA A 44 -9.01 -17.88 -1.98
CA ALA A 44 -9.91 -17.58 -0.87
C ALA A 44 -9.24 -16.67 0.16
N ASP A 45 -7.98 -16.89 0.48
CA ASP A 45 -7.21 -16.05 1.39
C ASP A 45 -6.97 -14.65 0.81
N LEU A 46 -6.65 -14.56 -0.47
CA LEU A 46 -6.43 -13.30 -1.16
C LEU A 46 -7.70 -12.44 -1.21
N ILE A 47 -8.83 -13.00 -1.65
CA ILE A 47 -10.12 -12.30 -1.68
C ILE A 47 -10.53 -11.88 -0.25
N THR A 48 -10.37 -12.76 0.74
CA THR A 48 -10.68 -12.44 2.13
C THR A 48 -9.82 -11.30 2.67
N ALA A 49 -8.54 -11.28 2.35
CA ALA A 49 -7.63 -10.21 2.72
C ALA A 49 -8.05 -8.88 2.07
N ALA A 50 -8.38 -8.89 0.77
CA ALA A 50 -8.88 -7.73 0.06
C ALA A 50 -10.18 -7.19 0.68
N MET A 51 -11.16 -8.05 0.95
CA MET A 51 -12.42 -7.69 1.61
C MET A 51 -12.17 -7.06 2.98
N THR A 52 -11.28 -7.65 3.78
CA THR A 52 -10.93 -7.13 5.10
C THR A 52 -10.27 -5.76 5.00
N SER A 53 -9.41 -5.55 4.01
CA SER A 53 -8.75 -4.27 3.75
C SER A 53 -9.75 -3.18 3.36
N VAL A 54 -10.69 -3.50 2.46
CA VAL A 54 -11.76 -2.58 2.07
C VAL A 54 -12.61 -2.18 3.27
N VAL A 55 -13.05 -3.16 4.09
CA VAL A 55 -13.87 -2.89 5.29
C VAL A 55 -13.12 -2.04 6.32
N ALA A 56 -11.81 -2.20 6.46
CA ALA A 56 -11.00 -1.44 7.41
C ALA A 56 -10.60 -0.04 6.90
N SER A 57 -10.76 0.24 5.59
CA SER A 57 -10.29 1.48 4.97
C SER A 57 -10.81 2.78 5.60
N PRO A 58 -12.07 2.89 6.10
CA PRO A 58 -12.54 4.13 6.74
C PRO A 58 -11.73 4.57 7.95
N SER A 59 -11.00 3.65 8.59
CA SER A 59 -10.13 3.97 9.72
C SER A 59 -8.81 4.62 9.32
N THR A 60 -8.44 4.61 8.03
CA THR A 60 -7.14 5.06 7.52
C THR A 60 -7.14 6.47 6.94
N HIS A 61 -8.30 7.08 6.74
CA HIS A 61 -8.45 8.40 6.13
C HIS A 61 -9.47 9.27 6.87
N ARG A 62 -9.55 10.55 6.50
CA ARG A 62 -10.44 11.53 7.10
C ARG A 62 -11.57 12.01 6.16
N ALA A 63 -11.75 11.37 5.01
CA ALA A 63 -12.91 11.65 4.17
C ALA A 63 -14.17 11.34 4.99
N ALA A 64 -15.15 12.25 4.96
CA ALA A 64 -16.36 12.14 5.78
C ALA A 64 -17.58 11.85 4.91
N LEU A 65 -18.27 10.78 5.22
CA LEU A 65 -19.60 10.45 4.73
C LEU A 65 -20.53 10.19 5.92
N PRO A 66 -21.85 10.40 5.79
CA PRO A 66 -22.80 9.92 6.77
C PRO A 66 -22.60 8.42 7.04
N ALA A 67 -22.63 7.99 8.30
CA ALA A 67 -22.26 6.63 8.70
C ALA A 67 -22.99 5.52 7.91
N ARG A 68 -24.29 5.68 7.68
CA ARG A 68 -25.11 4.72 6.92
C ARG A 68 -24.67 4.65 5.43
N GLU A 69 -24.32 5.78 4.86
CA GLU A 69 -23.85 5.87 3.47
C GLU A 69 -22.46 5.24 3.32
N ALA A 70 -21.54 5.56 4.22
CA ALA A 70 -20.20 4.96 4.27
C ALA A 70 -20.29 3.42 4.43
N GLU A 71 -21.14 2.95 5.35
CA GLU A 71 -21.37 1.51 5.55
C GLU A 71 -21.91 0.85 4.28
N ALA A 72 -22.94 1.42 3.66
CA ALA A 72 -23.53 0.86 2.45
C ALA A 72 -22.52 0.78 1.30
N LEU A 73 -21.74 1.85 1.11
CA LEU A 73 -20.72 1.95 0.06
C LEU A 73 -19.59 0.92 0.26
N ILE A 74 -19.03 0.85 1.47
CA ILE A 74 -17.94 -0.08 1.79
C ILE A 74 -18.42 -1.53 1.76
N ARG A 75 -19.61 -1.80 2.24
CA ARG A 75 -20.21 -3.14 2.16
C ARG A 75 -20.41 -3.57 0.70
N ALA A 76 -20.95 -2.68 -0.16
CA ALA A 76 -21.09 -2.98 -1.59
C ALA A 76 -19.74 -3.25 -2.24
N ALA A 77 -18.72 -2.42 -1.98
CA ALA A 77 -17.36 -2.61 -2.48
C ALA A 77 -16.72 -3.93 -1.98
N ALA A 78 -16.88 -4.28 -0.71
CA ALA A 78 -16.38 -5.55 -0.19
C ALA A 78 -17.09 -6.76 -0.79
N LEU A 79 -18.42 -6.68 -0.98
CA LEU A 79 -19.21 -7.77 -1.53
C LEU A 79 -18.96 -7.97 -3.04
N SER A 80 -18.61 -6.92 -3.81
CA SER A 80 -18.24 -7.08 -5.22
C SER A 80 -17.04 -7.99 -5.40
N LEU A 81 -16.11 -8.03 -4.44
CA LEU A 81 -14.94 -8.91 -4.47
C LEU A 81 -15.31 -10.41 -4.37
N VAL A 82 -16.48 -10.75 -3.85
CA VAL A 82 -16.94 -12.15 -3.77
C VAL A 82 -17.10 -12.78 -5.15
N SER A 83 -17.41 -11.98 -6.17
CA SER A 83 -17.66 -12.44 -7.55
C SER A 83 -16.45 -12.29 -8.47
N VAL A 84 -15.33 -11.75 -7.97
CA VAL A 84 -14.12 -11.56 -8.78
C VAL A 84 -13.55 -12.92 -9.18
N GLU A 85 -13.33 -13.10 -10.47
CA GLU A 85 -12.60 -14.24 -11.00
C GLU A 85 -11.12 -13.87 -11.07
N LEU A 86 -10.30 -14.69 -10.43
CA LEU A 86 -8.86 -14.51 -10.45
C LEU A 86 -8.31 -15.21 -11.70
N PRO A 87 -7.39 -14.57 -12.43
CA PRO A 87 -6.71 -15.23 -13.53
C PRO A 87 -5.97 -16.44 -12.98
N ALA A 88 -5.94 -17.53 -13.77
CA ALA A 88 -5.11 -18.68 -13.43
C ALA A 88 -3.68 -18.21 -13.11
N PRO A 89 -3.02 -18.78 -12.09
CA PRO A 89 -1.67 -18.38 -11.74
C PRO A 89 -0.80 -18.50 -13.00
N ALA A 90 -0.53 -17.36 -13.63
CA ALA A 90 0.47 -17.31 -14.68
C ALA A 90 1.75 -17.89 -14.06
N GLN A 91 2.50 -18.67 -14.82
CA GLN A 91 3.85 -19.07 -14.42
C GLN A 91 4.69 -17.78 -14.40
N LEU A 92 4.55 -17.06 -13.30
CA LEU A 92 5.27 -15.83 -13.08
C LEU A 92 6.72 -16.22 -12.89
N THR A 93 7.50 -16.00 -13.92
CA THR A 93 8.94 -16.01 -13.77
C THR A 93 9.27 -15.04 -12.65
N PRO A 94 9.91 -15.48 -11.55
CA PRO A 94 10.31 -14.56 -10.50
C PRO A 94 11.05 -13.39 -11.17
N PRO A 95 10.79 -12.14 -10.82
CA PRO A 95 11.58 -11.05 -11.36
C PRO A 95 13.02 -11.37 -11.05
N THR A 96 13.83 -11.49 -12.08
CA THR A 96 15.27 -11.72 -11.93
C THR A 96 15.80 -10.51 -11.17
N PRO A 97 16.30 -10.65 -9.94
CA PRO A 97 16.81 -9.52 -9.17
C PRO A 97 18.22 -9.21 -9.66
N VAL A 98 18.34 -8.63 -10.84
CA VAL A 98 19.64 -8.15 -11.32
C VAL A 98 19.46 -6.78 -11.95
N GLY A 99 19.15 -5.82 -11.10
CA GLY A 99 19.42 -4.43 -11.40
C GLY A 99 20.84 -4.10 -10.95
N LEU A 100 21.53 -3.24 -11.70
CA LEU A 100 22.78 -2.65 -11.22
C LEU A 100 22.50 -1.84 -9.95
N VAL A 101 23.37 -1.98 -8.96
CA VAL A 101 23.28 -1.16 -7.73
C VAL A 101 23.60 0.28 -8.13
N PRO A 102 22.83 1.29 -7.66
CA PRO A 102 23.13 2.68 -7.93
C PRO A 102 24.57 3.04 -7.54
N ALA A 103 25.30 3.68 -8.44
CA ALA A 103 26.66 4.13 -8.16
C ALA A 103 26.71 5.38 -7.26
N ALA A 104 25.65 6.18 -7.25
CA ALA A 104 25.56 7.39 -6.44
C ALA A 104 25.41 7.03 -4.95
N ARG A 105 26.37 7.45 -4.14
CA ARG A 105 26.41 7.15 -2.69
C ARG A 105 25.13 7.51 -1.95
N ARG A 106 24.53 8.64 -2.29
CA ARG A 106 23.26 9.06 -1.70
C ARG A 106 22.13 8.03 -1.94
N GLU A 107 22.09 7.45 -3.13
CA GLU A 107 21.09 6.44 -3.51
C GLU A 107 21.34 5.10 -2.80
N VAL A 108 22.62 4.70 -2.67
CA VAL A 108 22.98 3.50 -1.91
C VAL A 108 22.58 3.66 -0.44
N ILE A 109 22.90 4.79 0.20
CA ILE A 109 22.51 5.08 1.58
C ILE A 109 20.97 4.99 1.73
N LEU A 110 20.23 5.61 0.80
CA LEU A 110 18.77 5.62 0.85
C LEU A 110 18.18 4.20 0.71
N ALA A 111 18.68 3.41 -0.25
CA ALA A 111 18.22 2.04 -0.48
C ALA A 111 18.48 1.14 0.74
N GLU A 112 19.71 1.13 1.26
CA GLU A 112 20.07 0.35 2.44
C GLU A 112 19.28 0.78 3.68
N SER A 113 19.03 2.08 3.83
CA SER A 113 18.22 2.59 4.94
C SER A 113 16.76 2.12 4.85
N ILE A 114 16.17 2.12 3.65
CA ILE A 114 14.80 1.63 3.44
C ILE A 114 14.70 0.14 3.83
N ALA A 115 15.63 -0.69 3.38
CA ALA A 115 15.69 -2.11 3.72
C ALA A 115 15.83 -2.33 5.24
N LEU A 116 16.70 -1.59 5.89
CA LEU A 116 16.88 -1.64 7.35
C LEU A 116 15.62 -1.17 8.10
N PHE A 117 15.02 -0.05 7.69
CA PHE A 117 13.79 0.46 8.33
C PHE A 117 12.61 -0.50 8.13
N ALA A 118 12.50 -1.14 6.97
CA ALA A 118 11.45 -2.12 6.71
C ALA A 118 11.56 -3.35 7.61
N THR A 119 12.76 -3.83 7.84
CA THR A 119 13.02 -5.06 8.58
C THR A 119 13.10 -4.87 10.09
N ARG A 120 13.79 -3.82 10.56
CA ARG A 120 14.10 -3.57 11.97
C ARG A 120 13.27 -2.44 12.60
N GLY A 121 12.64 -1.60 11.77
CA GLY A 121 11.96 -0.38 12.20
C GLY A 121 12.91 0.80 12.39
N PHE A 122 12.34 2.02 12.27
CA PHE A 122 13.12 3.26 12.33
C PHE A 122 13.85 3.45 13.65
N ARG A 123 13.25 3.08 14.79
CA ARG A 123 13.85 3.32 16.12
C ARG A 123 15.11 2.51 16.33
N ASP A 124 15.13 1.25 15.92
CA ASP A 124 16.18 0.28 16.22
C ASP A 124 17.35 0.32 15.22
N VAL A 125 17.24 1.12 14.16
CA VAL A 125 18.31 1.34 13.19
C VAL A 125 19.14 2.56 13.56
N THR A 126 20.45 2.41 13.59
CA THR A 126 21.41 3.49 13.87
C THR A 126 22.08 3.99 12.58
N ILE A 127 22.72 5.16 12.63
CA ILE A 127 23.54 5.66 11.50
C ILE A 127 24.71 4.72 11.21
N ASP A 128 25.28 4.08 12.24
CA ASP A 128 26.36 3.11 12.07
C ASP A 128 25.89 1.84 11.34
N ASP A 129 24.65 1.39 11.59
CA ASP A 129 24.07 0.28 10.84
C ASP A 129 23.92 0.63 9.36
N ILE A 130 23.41 1.84 9.06
CA ILE A 130 23.23 2.35 7.70
C ILE A 130 24.60 2.48 7.01
N ALA A 131 25.59 3.05 7.68
CA ALA A 131 26.94 3.22 7.19
C ALA A 131 27.58 1.87 6.81
N ARG A 132 27.43 0.89 7.71
CA ARG A 132 27.93 -0.48 7.50
C ARG A 132 27.26 -1.14 6.29
N ALA A 133 25.94 -1.05 6.17
CA ALA A 133 25.18 -1.58 5.04
C ALA A 133 25.59 -0.91 3.72
N ALA A 134 25.78 0.40 3.72
CA ALA A 134 26.21 1.16 2.55
C ALA A 134 27.71 1.05 2.23
N GLY A 135 28.51 0.34 3.04
CA GLY A 135 29.96 0.17 2.84
C GLY A 135 30.76 1.47 2.95
N ILE A 136 30.35 2.37 3.86
CA ILE A 136 31.00 3.66 4.10
C ILE A 136 31.16 3.95 5.60
N PRO A 137 32.08 4.85 6.02
CA PRO A 137 32.11 5.30 7.41
C PRO A 137 30.88 6.16 7.75
N ALA A 138 30.50 6.22 9.05
CA ALA A 138 29.37 7.03 9.51
C ALA A 138 29.46 8.51 9.09
N SER A 139 30.66 9.09 9.10
CA SER A 139 30.90 10.45 8.57
C SER A 139 30.54 10.62 7.10
N GLY A 140 30.56 9.54 6.33
CA GLY A 140 30.14 9.51 4.94
C GLY A 140 28.62 9.67 4.79
N VAL A 141 27.83 9.10 5.72
CA VAL A 141 26.37 9.28 5.74
C VAL A 141 26.00 10.74 5.97
N TYR A 142 26.65 11.39 6.95
CA TYR A 142 26.41 12.80 7.29
C TYR A 142 26.75 13.80 6.17
N ARG A 143 27.56 13.40 5.18
CA ARG A 143 27.81 14.25 3.98
C ARG A 143 26.57 14.32 3.05
N HIS A 144 25.66 13.37 3.16
CA HIS A 144 24.49 13.26 2.27
C HIS A 144 23.17 13.54 2.97
N PHE A 145 23.09 13.27 4.27
CA PHE A 145 21.89 13.43 5.08
C PHE A 145 22.25 13.97 6.46
N GLU A 146 21.49 14.93 6.95
CA GLU A 146 21.69 15.52 8.30
C GLU A 146 21.50 14.50 9.44
N GLY A 147 20.83 13.39 9.16
CA GLY A 147 20.60 12.33 10.11
C GLY A 147 19.54 11.34 9.64
N LYS A 148 19.22 10.38 10.49
CA LYS A 148 18.29 9.28 10.22
C LYS A 148 16.89 9.78 9.81
N ALA A 149 16.41 10.85 10.44
CA ALA A 149 15.10 11.44 10.09
C ALA A 149 15.08 12.03 8.67
N ALA A 150 16.18 12.68 8.24
CA ALA A 150 16.30 13.22 6.89
C ALA A 150 16.32 12.11 5.83
N ILE A 151 16.89 10.94 6.14
CA ILE A 151 16.85 9.77 5.26
C ILE A 151 15.42 9.26 5.13
N LEU A 152 14.70 9.16 6.23
CA LEU A 152 13.30 8.71 6.25
C LEU A 152 12.39 9.67 5.46
N GLU A 153 12.58 10.98 5.65
CA GLU A 153 11.86 12.01 4.88
C GLU A 153 12.15 11.88 3.37
N ALA A 154 13.42 11.66 2.98
CA ALA A 154 13.80 11.43 1.59
C ALA A 154 13.16 10.14 1.01
N ALA A 155 13.05 9.07 1.81
CA ALA A 155 12.35 7.85 1.41
C ALA A 155 10.86 8.12 1.12
N PHE A 156 10.19 8.90 1.96
CA PHE A 156 8.78 9.22 1.79
C PHE A 156 8.51 10.12 0.58
N TRP A 157 9.35 11.11 0.35
CA TRP A 157 9.27 11.92 -0.87
C TRP A 157 9.52 11.09 -2.12
N ARG A 158 10.47 10.16 -2.07
CA ARG A 158 10.72 9.20 -3.16
C ARG A 158 9.48 8.35 -3.46
N ALA A 159 8.78 7.86 -2.45
CA ALA A 159 7.53 7.12 -2.63
C ALA A 159 6.45 8.00 -3.28
N SER A 160 6.29 9.21 -2.78
CA SER A 160 5.33 10.19 -3.30
C SER A 160 5.59 10.56 -4.75
N ASP A 161 6.84 10.83 -5.11
CA ASP A 161 7.25 11.19 -6.48
C ASP A 161 6.98 10.03 -7.46
N ARG A 162 7.27 8.78 -7.04
CA ARG A 162 6.98 7.59 -7.86
C ARG A 162 5.48 7.43 -8.13
N VAL A 163 4.63 7.65 -7.12
CA VAL A 163 3.18 7.61 -7.29
C VAL A 163 2.72 8.71 -8.24
N THR A 164 3.23 9.94 -8.09
CA THR A 164 2.89 11.06 -8.97
C THR A 164 3.30 10.78 -10.43
N ALA A 165 4.51 10.26 -10.64
CA ALA A 165 4.98 9.87 -11.97
C ALA A 165 4.11 8.76 -12.57
N SER A 166 3.76 7.74 -11.79
CA SER A 166 2.93 6.63 -12.26
C SER A 166 1.52 7.09 -12.68
N ILE A 167 0.96 8.10 -12.02
CA ILE A 167 -0.31 8.71 -12.42
C ILE A 167 -0.18 9.41 -13.78
N ALA A 168 0.87 10.22 -13.95
CA ALA A 168 1.11 10.91 -15.22
C ALA A 168 1.26 9.92 -16.38
N ASP A 169 2.03 8.86 -16.17
CA ASP A 169 2.23 7.79 -17.16
C ASP A 169 0.94 7.01 -17.45
N ALA A 170 0.10 6.76 -16.44
CA ALA A 170 -1.19 6.11 -16.61
C ALA A 170 -2.13 6.94 -17.48
N LEU A 171 -2.24 8.23 -17.18
CA LEU A 171 -3.10 9.14 -17.91
C LEU A 171 -2.62 9.40 -19.34
N ALA A 172 -1.30 9.38 -19.57
CA ALA A 172 -0.73 9.51 -20.91
C ALA A 172 -1.01 8.27 -21.79
N ALA A 173 -1.20 7.10 -21.20
CA ALA A 173 -1.50 5.86 -21.91
C ALA A 173 -2.99 5.67 -22.18
N ALA A 174 -3.88 6.33 -21.44
CA ALA A 174 -5.33 6.15 -21.53
C ALA A 174 -5.97 7.12 -22.51
N THR A 175 -7.01 6.66 -23.19
CA THR A 175 -7.85 7.47 -24.11
C THR A 175 -9.27 7.67 -23.60
N THR A 176 -9.71 6.83 -22.68
CA THR A 176 -11.05 6.86 -22.07
C THR A 176 -10.95 6.93 -20.55
N PRO A 177 -12.00 7.42 -19.85
CA PRO A 177 -12.02 7.39 -18.38
C PRO A 177 -11.86 5.97 -17.80
N HIS A 178 -12.41 4.95 -18.45
CA HIS A 178 -12.28 3.56 -18.02
C HIS A 178 -10.82 3.08 -18.13
N GLU A 179 -10.18 3.29 -19.26
CA GLU A 179 -8.77 2.98 -19.45
C GLU A 179 -7.89 3.73 -18.44
N ALA A 180 -8.22 4.98 -18.12
CA ALA A 180 -7.50 5.74 -17.09
C ALA A 180 -7.54 5.01 -15.73
N ILE A 181 -8.69 4.49 -15.30
CA ILE A 181 -8.80 3.74 -14.06
C ILE A 181 -8.00 2.43 -14.12
N VAL A 182 -8.10 1.68 -15.22
CA VAL A 182 -7.35 0.42 -15.40
C VAL A 182 -5.84 0.68 -15.33
N GLU A 183 -5.35 1.68 -16.07
CA GLU A 183 -3.93 2.05 -16.07
C GLU A 183 -3.45 2.55 -14.70
N LEU A 184 -4.24 3.40 -14.02
CA LEU A 184 -3.93 3.88 -12.67
C LEU A 184 -3.77 2.71 -11.69
N VAL A 185 -4.72 1.77 -11.70
CA VAL A 185 -4.68 0.58 -10.84
C VAL A 185 -3.48 -0.28 -11.18
N SER A 186 -3.28 -0.63 -12.46
CA SER A 186 -2.18 -1.48 -12.93
C SER A 186 -0.82 -0.94 -12.51
N ARG A 187 -0.57 0.36 -12.75
CA ARG A 187 0.71 1.00 -12.38
C ARG A 187 0.90 1.11 -10.88
N TYR A 188 -0.16 1.41 -10.13
CA TYR A 188 -0.06 1.47 -8.67
C TYR A 188 0.20 0.09 -8.06
N VAL A 189 -0.41 -0.96 -8.61
CA VAL A 189 -0.13 -2.35 -8.23
C VAL A 189 1.33 -2.69 -8.52
N GLY A 190 1.80 -2.43 -9.75
CA GLY A 190 3.20 -2.67 -10.14
C GLY A 190 4.19 -1.94 -9.23
N LEU A 191 3.92 -0.66 -8.91
CA LEU A 191 4.72 0.13 -7.99
C LEU A 191 4.73 -0.45 -6.58
N SER A 192 3.56 -0.88 -6.08
CA SER A 192 3.39 -1.43 -4.74
C SER A 192 4.11 -2.78 -4.57
N CYS A 193 3.99 -3.66 -5.55
CA CYS A 193 4.67 -4.96 -5.53
C CYS A 193 6.18 -4.83 -5.79
N GLY A 194 6.59 -3.91 -6.66
CA GLY A 194 8.02 -3.66 -6.97
C GLY A 194 8.78 -2.85 -5.90
N SER A 195 8.10 -2.32 -4.88
CA SER A 195 8.70 -1.46 -3.85
C SER A 195 8.13 -1.75 -2.45
N THR A 196 7.90 -3.02 -2.13
CA THR A 196 7.23 -3.46 -0.88
C THR A 196 7.91 -2.91 0.38
N GLU A 197 9.25 -2.85 0.41
CA GLU A 197 10.01 -2.29 1.53
C GLU A 197 9.71 -0.80 1.73
N LEU A 198 9.75 -0.02 0.64
CA LEU A 198 9.46 1.42 0.68
C LEU A 198 8.03 1.70 1.14
N ILE A 199 7.05 0.91 0.66
CA ILE A 199 5.67 1.01 1.09
C ILE A 199 5.51 0.60 2.55
N THR A 200 6.19 -0.45 2.99
CA THR A 200 6.18 -0.86 4.40
C THR A 200 6.67 0.28 5.28
N VAL A 201 7.81 0.87 4.95
CA VAL A 201 8.38 2.01 5.70
C VAL A 201 7.43 3.21 5.68
N TYR A 202 6.87 3.56 4.52
CA TYR A 202 5.93 4.68 4.41
C TYR A 202 4.74 4.53 5.36
N VAL A 203 4.25 3.32 5.44
CA VAL A 203 3.06 3.00 6.21
C VAL A 203 3.36 2.91 7.70
N THR A 204 4.46 2.28 8.11
CA THR A 204 4.74 2.01 9.52
C THR A 204 5.47 3.14 10.23
N GLU A 205 6.25 3.95 9.51
CA GLU A 205 7.18 4.91 10.11
C GLU A 205 6.78 6.39 9.91
N ILE A 206 5.62 6.67 9.30
CA ILE A 206 5.16 8.07 9.05
C ILE A 206 5.08 8.91 10.32
N GLY A 207 4.92 8.28 11.48
CA GLY A 207 4.93 8.94 12.79
C GLY A 207 6.26 9.58 13.16
N HIS A 208 7.36 9.14 12.56
CA HIS A 208 8.73 9.59 12.89
C HIS A 208 9.24 10.77 12.07
N VAL A 209 8.48 11.23 11.06
CA VAL A 209 8.81 12.46 10.34
C VAL A 209 8.27 13.70 11.06
N SER A 210 8.91 14.83 10.80
CA SER A 210 8.51 16.10 11.39
C SER A 210 7.04 16.46 11.08
N PRO A 211 6.32 17.17 11.96
CA PRO A 211 4.93 17.57 11.73
C PRO A 211 4.74 18.34 10.43
N LYS A 212 5.71 19.18 10.05
CA LYS A 212 5.71 19.96 8.80
C LYS A 212 5.74 19.02 7.59
N GLN A 213 6.67 18.08 7.55
CA GLN A 213 6.82 17.14 6.46
C GLN A 213 5.63 16.19 6.37
N ARG A 214 5.11 15.72 7.51
CA ARG A 214 3.91 14.89 7.56
C ARG A 214 2.70 15.61 6.96
N THR A 215 2.55 16.90 7.23
CA THR A 215 1.48 17.73 6.64
C THR A 215 1.67 17.84 5.13
N ALA A 216 2.89 18.09 4.65
CA ALA A 216 3.19 18.19 3.22
C ALA A 216 2.91 16.86 2.48
N LEU A 217 3.34 15.73 3.04
CA LEU A 217 3.07 14.40 2.49
C LEU A 217 1.57 14.06 2.44
N ARG A 218 0.81 14.43 3.49
CA ARG A 218 -0.65 14.25 3.50
C ARG A 218 -1.34 15.12 2.44
N ASN A 219 -0.86 16.33 2.21
CA ASN A 219 -1.39 17.19 1.16
C ASN A 219 -1.12 16.57 -0.23
N GLN A 220 0.07 16.02 -0.45
CA GLN A 220 0.38 15.33 -1.70
C GLN A 220 -0.49 14.08 -1.89
N GLN A 221 -0.68 13.29 -0.84
CA GLN A 221 -1.59 12.14 -0.87
C GLN A 221 -3.03 12.56 -1.19
N ARG A 222 -3.49 13.69 -0.65
CA ARG A 222 -4.82 14.23 -0.95
C ARG A 222 -4.96 14.57 -2.43
N ILE A 223 -3.95 15.19 -3.04
CA ILE A 223 -3.95 15.50 -4.49
C ILE A 223 -4.05 14.20 -5.31
N THR A 224 -3.28 13.18 -4.95
CA THR A 224 -3.36 11.85 -5.56
C THR A 224 -4.77 11.27 -5.50
N VAL A 225 -5.40 11.29 -4.33
CA VAL A 225 -6.76 10.76 -4.14
C VAL A 225 -7.79 11.56 -4.94
N GLU A 226 -7.67 12.89 -5.01
CA GLU A 226 -8.57 13.74 -5.82
C GLU A 226 -8.44 13.44 -7.31
N GLU A 227 -7.22 13.22 -7.81
CA GLU A 227 -7.01 12.85 -9.22
C GLU A 227 -7.73 11.54 -9.54
N TRP A 228 -7.49 10.49 -8.76
CA TRP A 228 -8.17 9.20 -8.93
C TRP A 228 -9.69 9.32 -8.81
N ALA A 229 -10.19 10.06 -7.81
CA ALA A 229 -11.62 10.25 -7.59
C ALA A 229 -12.30 10.95 -8.77
N THR A 230 -11.59 11.87 -9.43
CA THR A 230 -12.08 12.52 -10.66
C THR A 230 -12.34 11.50 -11.77
N TRP A 231 -11.43 10.56 -11.98
CA TRP A 231 -11.60 9.53 -13.00
C TRP A 231 -12.67 8.51 -12.60
N VAL A 232 -12.77 8.16 -11.32
CA VAL A 232 -13.87 7.32 -10.81
C VAL A 232 -15.23 7.96 -11.07
N THR A 233 -15.41 9.26 -10.80
CA THR A 233 -16.70 9.94 -11.07
C THR A 233 -17.02 10.07 -12.55
N ARG A 234 -16.01 10.15 -13.42
CA ARG A 234 -16.22 10.11 -14.87
C ARG A 234 -16.69 8.74 -15.38
N CYS A 235 -16.24 7.65 -14.74
CA CYS A 235 -16.71 6.29 -15.03
C CYS A 235 -18.05 5.97 -14.36
N ARG A 236 -18.30 6.54 -13.18
CA ARG A 236 -19.44 6.28 -12.31
C ARG A 236 -20.14 7.60 -11.93
N PRO A 237 -20.89 8.24 -12.88
CA PRO A 237 -21.49 9.56 -12.65
C PRO A 237 -22.52 9.59 -11.50
N GLU A 238 -23.05 8.43 -11.10
CA GLU A 238 -23.94 8.30 -9.96
C GLU A 238 -23.27 8.51 -8.60
N LEU A 239 -21.95 8.46 -8.56
CA LEU A 239 -21.18 8.65 -7.33
C LEU A 239 -20.89 10.14 -7.08
N SER A 240 -21.10 10.58 -5.85
CA SER A 240 -20.58 11.88 -5.41
C SER A 240 -19.05 11.86 -5.35
N ALA A 241 -18.41 13.02 -5.45
CA ALA A 241 -16.95 13.15 -5.29
C ALA A 241 -16.45 12.58 -3.95
N THR A 242 -17.26 12.68 -2.90
CA THR A 242 -16.90 12.12 -1.59
C THR A 242 -16.98 10.60 -1.56
N GLN A 243 -17.99 10.00 -2.20
CA GLN A 243 -18.09 8.55 -2.37
C GLN A 243 -16.93 8.00 -3.20
N ALA A 244 -16.57 8.69 -4.29
CA ALA A 244 -15.43 8.32 -5.11
C ALA A 244 -14.12 8.34 -4.30
N ARG A 245 -13.87 9.37 -3.48
CA ARG A 245 -12.70 9.39 -2.57
C ARG A 245 -12.68 8.21 -1.60
N PHE A 246 -13.83 7.84 -1.05
CA PHE A 246 -13.95 6.67 -0.18
C PHE A 246 -13.52 5.39 -0.90
N LEU A 247 -14.01 5.17 -2.12
CA LEU A 247 -13.64 4.01 -2.94
C LEU A 247 -12.16 4.00 -3.30
N VAL A 248 -11.60 5.17 -3.66
CA VAL A 248 -10.16 5.31 -3.93
C VAL A 248 -9.33 4.95 -2.70
N HIS A 249 -9.69 5.46 -1.52
CA HIS A 249 -8.99 5.07 -0.29
C HIS A 249 -9.09 3.57 0.00
N ALA A 250 -10.26 2.97 -0.25
CA ALA A 250 -10.44 1.53 -0.09
C ALA A 250 -9.56 0.72 -1.05
N ALA A 251 -9.50 1.12 -2.32
CA ALA A 251 -8.68 0.47 -3.34
C ALA A 251 -7.18 0.60 -3.05
N LEU A 252 -6.68 1.83 -2.83
CA LEU A 252 -5.27 2.07 -2.51
C LEU A 252 -4.85 1.35 -1.23
N GLY A 253 -5.72 1.32 -0.21
CA GLY A 253 -5.48 0.60 1.03
C GLY A 253 -5.40 -0.91 0.81
N ALA A 254 -6.32 -1.49 0.03
CA ALA A 254 -6.32 -2.91 -0.29
C ALA A 254 -5.07 -3.32 -1.07
N ILE A 255 -4.69 -2.56 -2.12
CA ILE A 255 -3.47 -2.81 -2.89
C ILE A 255 -2.24 -2.78 -1.97
N THR A 256 -2.12 -1.74 -1.15
CA THR A 256 -0.99 -1.58 -0.20
C THR A 256 -0.90 -2.75 0.78
N ASP A 257 -2.03 -3.20 1.33
CA ASP A 257 -2.02 -4.31 2.28
C ASP A 257 -1.67 -5.63 1.62
N LEU A 258 -2.26 -5.91 0.46
CA LEU A 258 -2.02 -7.15 -0.28
C LEU A 258 -0.56 -7.25 -0.75
N SER A 259 0.03 -6.17 -1.24
CA SER A 259 1.43 -6.15 -1.65
C SER A 259 2.41 -6.44 -0.51
N ARG A 260 2.02 -6.17 0.74
CA ARG A 260 2.83 -6.42 1.94
C ARG A 260 2.68 -7.82 2.50
N THR A 261 1.49 -8.42 2.35
CA THR A 261 1.16 -9.73 2.95
C THR A 261 1.40 -10.90 2.01
N SER A 262 1.35 -10.64 0.72
CA SER A 262 1.56 -11.66 -0.32
C SER A 262 2.69 -11.20 -1.25
N PRO A 263 3.95 -11.55 -0.96
CA PRO A 263 5.08 -11.18 -1.81
C PRO A 263 5.06 -11.90 -3.18
N GLN A 264 4.04 -12.69 -3.45
CA GLN A 264 3.88 -13.36 -4.74
C GLN A 264 3.21 -12.44 -5.77
N PRO A 265 3.69 -12.43 -7.02
CA PRO A 265 3.13 -11.63 -8.12
C PRO A 265 1.64 -11.88 -8.42
N SER A 266 1.08 -13.02 -8.01
CA SER A 266 -0.35 -13.34 -8.15
C SER A 266 -1.27 -12.34 -7.41
N ALA A 267 -0.82 -11.75 -6.31
CA ALA A 267 -1.57 -10.70 -5.64
C ALA A 267 -1.69 -9.41 -6.47
N CYS A 268 -0.77 -9.20 -7.42
CA CYS A 268 -0.76 -8.04 -8.31
C CYS A 268 -1.78 -8.15 -9.45
N LEU A 269 -2.25 -9.36 -9.78
CA LEU A 269 -3.15 -9.59 -10.92
C LEU A 269 -4.64 -9.38 -10.60
N LEU A 270 -5.01 -9.28 -9.32
CA LEU A 270 -6.40 -9.04 -8.90
C LEU A 270 -7.06 -7.77 -9.48
N TYR A 271 -6.26 -6.83 -9.95
CA TYR A 271 -6.73 -5.51 -10.35
C TYR A 271 -6.60 -5.23 -11.85
N THR A 272 -6.13 -6.20 -12.63
CA THR A 272 -5.92 -6.06 -14.09
C THR A 272 -6.91 -6.86 -14.93
N SER A 273 -7.88 -7.54 -14.33
CA SER A 273 -8.94 -8.25 -15.04
C SER A 273 -10.07 -7.26 -15.39
N ASP A 274 -10.48 -7.24 -16.65
CA ASP A 274 -11.48 -6.40 -17.32
C ASP A 274 -12.78 -6.12 -16.56
#